data_d5822164e80c262eba3631b01d21fbbf
#
_entry.id   d5822164e80c262eba3631b01d21fbbf
#
_cell.length_a   1.000
_cell.length_b   1.000
_cell.length_c   1.000
_cell.angle_alpha   90.00
_cell.angle_beta   90.00
_cell.angle_gamma   90.00
#
_symmetry.space_group_name_H-M   'P 1'
#
loop_
_entity.id
_entity.type
_entity.pdbx_description
1 polymer ?
#
loop_
_entity_poly.entity_id
_entity_poly.type
_entity_poly.pdbx_seq_one_letter_code
_entity_poly.pdbx_strand_id
1 'polypeptide(L)'
;MIDRRAFLKSLAGLTTGVLLSSACAEGDEENSHSDRLGSLLPTRRFGRTGEAVTMLAVGGWHIGDMDEAEAEKTIETALEGGVRFFDTAEGYQNGGSESRLGKLLVPKYRDDVFLMTKTRARDTNEAWEHLEGSLSRLNTDRLDLWQVHAVRNPADVDERIENGVFDVMIEAKETGKTRYIGFTGHSSPHAHQRVLEKTDIFDACQLSMNLADVSYESFIERVVPTLVERNIGVIGMKALANGGFFGGTQHGRHGPNPKVVPNRVSISEAVRFVWSLPVSTLVTGPDNADQMQEKIDIAKNFTGMADDERQKLIEKVEDMAGTTVEFYKA
;
A
#
# COMPACT_ATOMS: atom_id res chain seq x y z
N MET A 1 4.28 -15.80 23.07
CA MET A 1 4.32 -14.33 22.88
C MET A 1 5.75 -13.98 22.48
N ILE A 2 5.96 -13.59 21.23
CA ILE A 2 7.27 -13.09 20.78
C ILE A 2 7.46 -11.72 21.44
N ASP A 3 8.59 -11.52 22.07
CA ASP A 3 8.94 -10.24 22.71
C ASP A 3 8.97 -9.14 21.62
N ARG A 4 8.19 -8.05 21.83
CA ARG A 4 8.13 -6.87 20.94
C ARG A 4 9.51 -6.37 20.50
N ARG A 5 10.47 -6.35 21.44
CA ARG A 5 11.85 -5.93 21.17
C ARG A 5 12.62 -6.93 20.31
N ALA A 6 12.33 -8.22 20.47
CA ALA A 6 12.97 -9.27 19.68
C ALA A 6 12.49 -9.27 18.23
N PHE A 7 11.22 -8.96 18.00
CA PHE A 7 10.63 -8.89 16.65
C PHE A 7 11.19 -7.72 15.83
N LEU A 8 11.19 -6.52 16.37
CA LEU A 8 11.76 -5.35 15.67
C LEU A 8 13.27 -5.51 15.39
N LYS A 9 14.00 -6.22 16.27
CA LYS A 9 15.41 -6.59 16.04
C LYS A 9 15.56 -7.67 14.97
N SER A 10 14.64 -8.62 14.87
CA SER A 10 14.69 -9.67 13.84
C SER A 10 14.40 -9.13 12.44
N LEU A 11 13.57 -8.09 12.33
CA LEU A 11 13.31 -7.39 11.06
C LEU A 11 14.55 -6.63 10.54
N ALA A 12 15.39 -6.09 11.45
CA ALA A 12 16.65 -5.46 11.06
C ALA A 12 17.68 -6.48 10.54
N GLY A 13 17.68 -7.70 11.08
CA GLY A 13 18.54 -8.79 10.60
C GLY A 13 18.19 -9.27 9.19
N LEU A 14 16.92 -9.18 8.80
CA LEU A 14 16.45 -9.57 7.47
C LEU A 14 16.79 -8.52 6.39
N THR A 15 16.82 -7.24 6.74
CA THR A 15 17.24 -6.18 5.81
C THR A 15 18.76 -6.15 5.59
N THR A 16 19.55 -6.54 6.58
CA THR A 16 21.02 -6.65 6.47
C THR A 16 21.49 -7.98 5.90
N GLY A 17 20.74 -9.06 6.08
CA GLY A 17 21.10 -10.40 5.60
C GLY A 17 21.00 -10.60 4.08
N VAL A 18 20.24 -9.76 3.37
CA VAL A 18 20.15 -9.79 1.88
C VAL A 18 21.29 -9.01 1.22
N LEU A 19 22.06 -8.22 1.97
CA LEU A 19 23.21 -7.44 1.47
C LEU A 19 24.56 -8.15 1.61
N LEU A 20 24.64 -9.38 2.14
CA LEU A 20 25.90 -10.06 2.45
C LEU A 20 26.22 -11.28 1.58
N SER A 21 25.72 -11.36 0.36
CA SER A 21 26.22 -12.35 -0.61
C SER A 21 26.55 -11.72 -1.97
N SER A 22 27.47 -10.77 -1.98
CA SER A 22 28.30 -10.44 -3.14
C SER A 22 29.48 -9.59 -2.68
N ALA A 23 30.51 -10.26 -2.19
CA ALA A 23 31.82 -9.66 -2.12
C ALA A 23 32.43 -9.75 -3.51
N CYS A 24 32.40 -8.67 -4.26
CA CYS A 24 33.42 -8.21 -5.18
C CYS A 24 33.18 -6.72 -5.41
N ALA A 25 34.19 -5.95 -5.04
CA ALA A 25 34.22 -4.52 -5.21
C ALA A 25 34.14 -4.15 -6.70
N GLU A 26 33.19 -3.28 -6.99
CA GLU A 26 33.28 -2.31 -8.08
C GLU A 26 32.22 -1.24 -7.83
N GLY A 27 32.65 0.03 -7.88
CA GLY A 27 31.99 1.31 -7.88
C GLY A 27 30.50 1.39 -7.51
N ASP A 28 30.17 2.23 -6.53
CA ASP A 28 28.84 2.79 -6.32
C ASP A 28 28.40 3.53 -7.60
N GLU A 29 27.92 2.80 -8.63
CA GLU A 29 27.02 3.37 -9.61
C GLU A 29 25.71 3.62 -8.87
N GLU A 30 25.35 4.89 -8.67
CA GLU A 30 23.97 5.32 -8.45
C GLU A 30 23.13 4.72 -9.58
N ASN A 31 22.51 3.57 -9.33
CA ASN A 31 21.53 2.97 -10.23
C ASN A 31 20.28 3.85 -10.24
N SER A 32 20.37 5.02 -10.87
CA SER A 32 19.20 5.81 -11.20
C SER A 32 18.44 5.02 -12.29
N HIS A 33 17.54 4.15 -11.84
CA HIS A 33 16.63 3.49 -12.77
C HIS A 33 15.79 4.55 -13.45
N SER A 34 15.76 4.55 -14.76
CA SER A 34 14.94 5.44 -15.57
C SER A 34 14.16 4.64 -16.61
N ASP A 35 13.01 5.13 -16.98
CA ASP A 35 12.20 4.64 -18.09
C ASP A 35 11.96 5.75 -19.13
N ARG A 36 11.03 5.54 -20.07
CA ARG A 36 10.71 6.57 -21.08
C ARG A 36 10.12 7.86 -20.50
N LEU A 37 9.61 7.84 -19.28
CA LEU A 37 9.04 9.00 -18.57
C LEU A 37 10.07 9.74 -17.70
N GLY A 38 11.29 9.21 -17.58
CA GLY A 38 12.36 9.82 -16.79
C GLY A 38 12.84 8.99 -15.63
N SER A 39 13.47 9.63 -14.65
CA SER A 39 14.03 8.96 -13.46
C SER A 39 12.94 8.38 -12.58
N LEU A 40 13.16 7.18 -12.08
CA LEU A 40 12.28 6.52 -11.11
C LEU A 40 12.62 6.91 -9.67
N LEU A 41 11.63 6.91 -8.79
CA LEU A 41 11.88 6.80 -7.36
C LEU A 41 12.57 5.47 -7.04
N PRO A 42 13.27 5.36 -5.90
CA PRO A 42 13.83 4.09 -5.45
C PRO A 42 12.80 2.97 -5.56
N THR A 43 13.21 1.85 -6.13
CA THR A 43 12.36 0.68 -6.31
C THR A 43 12.68 -0.40 -5.29
N ARG A 44 11.69 -1.24 -5.01
CA ARG A 44 11.83 -2.39 -4.10
C ARG A 44 11.22 -3.63 -4.73
N ARG A 45 11.78 -4.77 -4.39
CA ARG A 45 11.23 -6.05 -4.83
C ARG A 45 9.80 -6.23 -4.32
N PHE A 46 8.91 -6.66 -5.20
CA PHE A 46 7.52 -6.92 -4.89
C PHE A 46 7.29 -8.41 -4.59
N GLY A 47 7.76 -8.83 -3.43
CA GLY A 47 7.66 -10.21 -2.99
C GLY A 47 8.19 -11.22 -4.02
N ARG A 48 7.43 -12.32 -4.21
CA ARG A 48 7.75 -13.41 -5.14
C ARG A 48 7.38 -13.13 -6.60
N THR A 49 6.79 -11.99 -6.91
CA THR A 49 6.36 -11.65 -8.27
C THR A 49 7.53 -11.45 -9.25
N GLY A 50 8.71 -11.14 -8.74
CA GLY A 50 9.87 -10.76 -9.55
C GLY A 50 9.88 -9.29 -9.97
N GLU A 51 8.80 -8.56 -9.77
CA GLU A 51 8.70 -7.13 -10.10
C GLU A 51 9.51 -6.26 -9.14
N ALA A 52 9.98 -5.14 -9.66
CA ALA A 52 10.48 -4.02 -8.89
C ALA A 52 9.46 -2.87 -8.98
N VAL A 53 8.90 -2.46 -7.85
CA VAL A 53 7.91 -1.38 -7.78
C VAL A 53 8.46 -0.16 -7.08
N THR A 54 8.03 1.04 -7.46
CA THR A 54 8.42 2.27 -6.77
C THR A 54 7.98 2.25 -5.32
N MET A 55 8.85 2.70 -4.41
CA MET A 55 8.59 2.67 -2.96
C MET A 55 7.41 3.54 -2.52
N LEU A 56 6.92 4.41 -3.40
CA LEU A 56 5.76 5.27 -3.23
C LEU A 56 4.73 4.95 -4.31
N ALA A 57 3.46 4.91 -3.93
CA ALA A 57 2.31 4.69 -4.81
C ALA A 57 1.22 5.75 -4.60
N VAL A 58 0.47 6.06 -5.67
CA VAL A 58 -0.67 6.99 -5.63
C VAL A 58 -1.93 6.26 -5.17
N GLY A 59 -2.59 6.77 -4.12
CA GLY A 59 -3.87 6.28 -3.61
C GLY A 59 -5.06 6.91 -4.35
N GLY A 60 -5.74 6.12 -5.14
CA GLY A 60 -6.80 6.56 -6.04
C GLY A 60 -8.08 7.05 -5.37
N TRP A 61 -8.32 6.74 -4.08
CA TRP A 61 -9.51 7.28 -3.41
C TRP A 61 -9.55 8.81 -3.50
N HIS A 62 -8.44 9.49 -3.22
CA HIS A 62 -8.32 10.94 -3.30
C HIS A 62 -8.38 11.44 -4.74
N ILE A 63 -7.75 10.71 -5.68
CA ILE A 63 -7.85 11.02 -7.13
C ILE A 63 -9.31 11.02 -7.60
N GLY A 64 -10.12 10.07 -7.11
CA GLY A 64 -11.55 10.02 -7.42
C GLY A 64 -12.37 11.17 -6.81
N ASP A 65 -11.92 11.75 -5.69
CA ASP A 65 -12.61 12.81 -4.94
C ASP A 65 -12.21 14.24 -5.34
N MET A 66 -11.05 14.42 -6.01
CA MET A 66 -10.58 15.71 -6.53
C MET A 66 -11.46 16.22 -7.68
N ASP A 67 -11.40 17.52 -7.98
CA ASP A 67 -11.79 17.97 -9.32
C ASP A 67 -10.83 17.40 -10.39
N GLU A 68 -11.28 17.42 -11.64
CA GLU A 68 -10.55 16.75 -12.72
C GLU A 68 -9.19 17.39 -13.00
N ALA A 69 -9.09 18.71 -12.93
CA ALA A 69 -7.86 19.45 -13.21
C ALA A 69 -6.80 19.17 -12.13
N GLU A 70 -7.20 19.14 -10.86
CA GLU A 70 -6.28 18.81 -9.77
C GLU A 70 -5.89 17.33 -9.81
N ALA A 71 -6.81 16.43 -10.18
CA ALA A 71 -6.50 15.01 -10.36
C ALA A 71 -5.47 14.80 -11.48
N GLU A 72 -5.64 15.46 -12.64
CA GLU A 72 -4.66 15.41 -13.74
C GLU A 72 -3.31 15.94 -13.28
N LYS A 73 -3.26 17.12 -12.66
CA LYS A 73 -2.03 17.70 -12.12
C LYS A 73 -1.34 16.78 -11.11
N THR A 74 -2.09 16.14 -10.22
CA THR A 74 -1.54 15.21 -9.22
C THR A 74 -0.96 13.95 -9.86
N ILE A 75 -1.63 13.40 -10.88
CA ILE A 75 -1.14 12.24 -11.66
C ILE A 75 0.16 12.59 -12.39
N GLU A 76 0.18 13.71 -13.12
CA GLU A 76 1.38 14.15 -13.85
C GLU A 76 2.54 14.44 -12.87
N THR A 77 2.29 15.12 -11.75
CA THR A 77 3.30 15.33 -10.69
C THR A 77 3.88 14.01 -10.19
N ALA A 78 3.03 13.00 -9.98
CA ALA A 78 3.49 11.67 -9.55
C ALA A 78 4.40 11.01 -10.60
N LEU A 79 4.01 11.05 -11.87
CA LEU A 79 4.77 10.46 -12.98
C LEU A 79 6.12 11.17 -13.18
N GLU A 80 6.12 12.50 -13.22
CA GLU A 80 7.31 13.35 -13.33
C GLU A 80 8.25 13.14 -12.12
N GLY A 81 7.66 12.93 -10.94
CA GLY A 81 8.39 12.63 -9.71
C GLY A 81 8.98 11.22 -9.63
N GLY A 82 8.68 10.36 -10.62
CA GLY A 82 9.21 8.99 -10.71
C GLY A 82 8.35 7.91 -10.07
N VAL A 83 7.09 8.20 -9.73
CA VAL A 83 6.13 7.19 -9.23
C VAL A 83 5.55 6.41 -10.41
N ARG A 84 5.46 5.07 -10.26
CA ARG A 84 4.88 4.19 -11.30
C ARG A 84 3.83 3.23 -10.78
N PHE A 85 3.41 3.35 -9.53
CA PHE A 85 2.41 2.49 -8.90
C PHE A 85 1.14 3.28 -8.58
N PHE A 86 0.00 2.82 -9.11
CA PHE A 86 -1.31 3.46 -8.93
C PHE A 86 -2.33 2.49 -8.33
N ASP A 87 -2.91 2.89 -7.23
CA ASP A 87 -3.93 2.15 -6.47
C ASP A 87 -5.32 2.73 -6.73
N THR A 88 -6.31 1.88 -6.98
CA THR A 88 -7.74 2.25 -6.98
C THR A 88 -8.60 1.11 -6.43
N ALA A 89 -9.91 1.25 -6.49
CA ALA A 89 -10.89 0.21 -6.17
C ALA A 89 -12.23 0.50 -6.84
N GLU A 90 -13.00 -0.56 -7.16
CA GLU A 90 -14.34 -0.45 -7.76
C GLU A 90 -15.30 0.36 -6.88
N GLY A 91 -15.19 0.22 -5.55
CA GLY A 91 -16.03 0.93 -4.61
C GLY A 91 -15.65 2.39 -4.36
N TYR A 92 -14.54 2.91 -4.91
CA TYR A 92 -14.14 4.29 -4.71
C TYR A 92 -15.01 5.22 -5.55
N GLN A 93 -15.79 6.09 -4.89
CA GLN A 93 -16.80 6.98 -5.53
C GLN A 93 -17.70 6.21 -6.50
N ASN A 94 -18.10 4.97 -6.15
CA ASN A 94 -18.93 4.09 -7.00
C ASN A 94 -18.33 3.91 -8.42
N GLY A 95 -17.03 3.61 -8.50
CA GLY A 95 -16.29 3.49 -9.76
C GLY A 95 -15.74 4.81 -10.33
N GLY A 96 -15.98 5.92 -9.67
CA GLY A 96 -15.53 7.25 -10.12
C GLY A 96 -14.01 7.37 -10.14
N SER A 97 -13.31 6.78 -9.16
CA SER A 97 -11.84 6.74 -9.15
C SER A 97 -11.27 5.95 -10.34
N GLU A 98 -11.83 4.77 -10.63
CA GLU A 98 -11.41 3.97 -11.80
C GLU A 98 -11.68 4.71 -13.10
N SER A 99 -12.88 5.29 -13.28
CA SER A 99 -13.23 6.07 -14.47
C SER A 99 -12.29 7.26 -14.69
N ARG A 100 -11.86 7.91 -13.62
CA ARG A 100 -10.92 9.03 -13.68
C ARG A 100 -9.53 8.58 -14.09
N LEU A 101 -9.00 7.50 -13.52
CA LEU A 101 -7.73 6.92 -13.95
C LEU A 101 -7.81 6.39 -15.39
N GLY A 102 -8.94 5.76 -15.78
CA GLY A 102 -9.21 5.33 -17.14
C GLY A 102 -9.25 6.46 -18.17
N LYS A 103 -9.57 7.69 -17.73
CA LYS A 103 -9.57 8.89 -18.57
C LYS A 103 -8.22 9.59 -18.62
N LEU A 104 -7.56 9.77 -17.47
CA LEU A 104 -6.39 10.66 -17.33
C LEU A 104 -5.06 9.91 -17.40
N LEU A 105 -4.98 8.69 -16.86
CA LEU A 105 -3.75 7.92 -16.76
C LEU A 105 -3.61 6.89 -17.87
N VAL A 106 -4.59 5.99 -18.00
CA VAL A 106 -4.46 4.78 -18.80
C VAL A 106 -4.22 5.04 -20.30
N PRO A 107 -4.89 5.99 -20.98
CA PRO A 107 -4.70 6.20 -22.41
C PRO A 107 -3.28 6.61 -22.80
N LYS A 108 -2.54 7.22 -21.86
CA LYS A 108 -1.18 7.74 -22.12
C LYS A 108 -0.09 6.82 -21.54
N TYR A 109 -0.35 6.16 -20.40
CA TYR A 109 0.70 5.61 -19.53
C TYR A 109 0.48 4.17 -19.08
N ARG A 110 -0.52 3.42 -19.65
CA ARG A 110 -0.86 2.06 -19.20
C ARG A 110 0.34 1.12 -19.13
N ASP A 111 1.21 1.19 -20.10
CA ASP A 111 2.38 0.30 -20.20
C ASP A 111 3.57 0.72 -19.34
N ASP A 112 3.52 1.91 -18.77
CA ASP A 112 4.59 2.45 -17.92
C ASP A 112 4.29 2.31 -16.44
N VAL A 113 3.04 1.95 -16.07
CA VAL A 113 2.60 1.95 -14.68
C VAL A 113 2.16 0.58 -14.21
N PHE A 114 2.37 0.32 -12.94
CA PHE A 114 1.77 -0.78 -12.21
C PHE A 114 0.40 -0.32 -11.71
N LEU A 115 -0.66 -0.86 -12.29
CA LEU A 115 -2.05 -0.46 -12.02
C LEU A 115 -2.78 -1.55 -11.25
N MET A 116 -3.31 -1.20 -10.07
CA MET A 116 -4.10 -2.13 -9.28
C MET A 116 -5.49 -1.60 -8.95
N THR A 117 -6.44 -2.54 -8.86
CA THR A 117 -7.78 -2.28 -8.32
C THR A 117 -8.22 -3.41 -7.38
N LYS A 118 -9.42 -3.29 -6.83
CA LYS A 118 -9.90 -4.17 -5.75
C LYS A 118 -11.39 -4.46 -5.92
N THR A 119 -11.84 -5.59 -5.39
CA THR A 119 -13.26 -6.00 -5.37
C THR A 119 -13.76 -6.28 -3.97
N ARG A 120 -14.99 -5.86 -3.66
CA ARG A 120 -15.72 -6.21 -2.44
C ARG A 120 -16.65 -7.41 -2.62
N ALA A 121 -16.55 -8.11 -3.73
CA ALA A 121 -17.43 -9.21 -4.09
C ALA A 121 -17.60 -10.24 -2.94
N ARG A 122 -18.78 -10.81 -2.89
CA ARG A 122 -19.22 -11.80 -1.91
C ARG A 122 -19.44 -13.19 -2.51
N ASP A 123 -19.57 -13.26 -3.84
CA ASP A 123 -19.70 -14.50 -4.59
C ASP A 123 -19.04 -14.41 -5.96
N THR A 124 -19.08 -15.52 -6.70
CA THR A 124 -18.43 -15.67 -8.01
C THR A 124 -19.00 -14.70 -9.06
N ASN A 125 -20.31 -14.51 -9.09
CA ASN A 125 -20.95 -13.67 -10.10
C ASN A 125 -20.59 -12.20 -9.88
N GLU A 126 -20.70 -11.74 -8.64
CA GLU A 126 -20.32 -10.38 -8.24
C GLU A 126 -18.82 -10.13 -8.50
N ALA A 127 -17.96 -11.13 -8.26
CA ALA A 127 -16.53 -10.99 -8.51
C ALA A 127 -16.23 -10.77 -10.00
N TRP A 128 -16.84 -11.53 -10.89
CA TRP A 128 -16.70 -11.34 -12.33
C TRP A 128 -17.29 -10.01 -12.79
N GLU A 129 -18.49 -9.64 -12.33
CA GLU A 129 -19.13 -8.35 -12.65
C GLU A 129 -18.21 -7.17 -12.24
N HIS A 130 -17.64 -7.22 -11.04
CA HIS A 130 -16.72 -6.19 -10.56
C HIS A 130 -15.44 -6.12 -11.40
N LEU A 131 -14.85 -7.26 -11.79
CA LEU A 131 -13.63 -7.29 -12.60
C LEU A 131 -13.88 -6.68 -13.99
N GLU A 132 -14.92 -7.14 -14.70
CA GLU A 132 -15.25 -6.64 -16.04
C GLU A 132 -15.64 -5.15 -15.99
N GLY A 133 -16.40 -4.75 -14.96
CA GLY A 133 -16.73 -3.36 -14.71
C GLY A 133 -15.49 -2.50 -14.45
N SER A 134 -14.52 -2.99 -13.66
CA SER A 134 -13.25 -2.31 -13.38
C SER A 134 -12.41 -2.14 -14.65
N LEU A 135 -12.25 -3.21 -15.44
CA LEU A 135 -11.52 -3.16 -16.72
C LEU A 135 -12.14 -2.13 -17.69
N SER A 136 -13.48 -2.12 -17.77
CA SER A 136 -14.22 -1.16 -18.60
C SER A 136 -14.02 0.28 -18.12
N ARG A 137 -14.18 0.56 -16.82
CA ARG A 137 -14.00 1.92 -16.26
C ARG A 137 -12.57 2.42 -16.36
N LEU A 138 -11.60 1.53 -16.15
CA LEU A 138 -10.17 1.81 -16.31
C LEU A 138 -9.73 1.90 -17.77
N ASN A 139 -10.61 1.55 -18.74
CA ASN A 139 -10.30 1.55 -20.17
C ASN A 139 -9.02 0.72 -20.49
N THR A 140 -8.95 -0.50 -19.97
CA THR A 140 -7.84 -1.44 -20.15
C THR A 140 -8.35 -2.87 -20.22
N ASP A 141 -7.59 -3.74 -20.84
CA ASP A 141 -7.87 -5.18 -20.92
C ASP A 141 -7.21 -6.00 -19.80
N ARG A 142 -6.29 -5.39 -19.02
CA ARG A 142 -5.54 -6.06 -17.97
C ARG A 142 -5.23 -5.17 -16.79
N LEU A 143 -5.09 -5.80 -15.63
CA LEU A 143 -4.55 -5.22 -14.40
C LEU A 143 -3.17 -5.78 -14.11
N ASP A 144 -2.36 -5.06 -13.33
CA ASP A 144 -1.15 -5.64 -12.77
C ASP A 144 -1.47 -6.39 -11.47
N LEU A 145 -2.34 -5.84 -10.63
CA LEU A 145 -2.76 -6.49 -9.40
C LEU A 145 -4.27 -6.30 -9.17
N TRP A 146 -4.98 -7.39 -8.88
CA TRP A 146 -6.36 -7.37 -8.44
C TRP A 146 -6.49 -7.92 -7.03
N GLN A 147 -7.17 -7.20 -6.11
CA GLN A 147 -7.22 -7.56 -4.70
C GLN A 147 -8.64 -7.78 -4.18
N VAL A 148 -8.79 -8.79 -3.31
CA VAL A 148 -9.97 -8.91 -2.43
C VAL A 148 -9.95 -7.75 -1.45
N HIS A 149 -10.97 -6.88 -1.49
CA HIS A 149 -11.02 -5.62 -0.75
C HIS A 149 -11.66 -5.76 0.63
N ALA A 150 -10.99 -5.16 1.60
CA ALA A 150 -11.51 -4.94 2.95
C ALA A 150 -12.01 -6.22 3.64
N VAL A 151 -11.13 -7.25 3.73
CA VAL A 151 -11.41 -8.38 4.60
C VAL A 151 -11.54 -7.88 6.04
N ARG A 152 -12.66 -8.21 6.72
CA ARG A 152 -13.05 -7.59 8.00
C ARG A 152 -12.73 -8.43 9.22
N ASN A 153 -13.01 -9.72 9.14
CA ASN A 153 -12.82 -10.68 10.24
C ASN A 153 -12.67 -12.11 9.65
N PRO A 154 -12.31 -13.12 10.46
CA PRO A 154 -12.16 -14.49 9.99
C PRO A 154 -13.40 -15.08 9.30
N ALA A 155 -14.61 -14.78 9.78
CA ALA A 155 -15.84 -15.27 9.18
C ALA A 155 -16.10 -14.67 7.78
N ASP A 156 -15.78 -13.39 7.58
CA ASP A 156 -15.84 -12.72 6.27
C ASP A 156 -14.89 -13.37 5.24
N VAL A 157 -13.74 -13.87 5.70
CA VAL A 157 -12.79 -14.59 4.86
C VAL A 157 -13.34 -15.97 4.49
N ASP A 158 -13.83 -16.72 5.48
CA ASP A 158 -14.40 -18.05 5.25
C ASP A 158 -15.59 -17.98 4.29
N GLU A 159 -16.51 -17.04 4.47
CA GLU A 159 -17.66 -16.82 3.58
C GLU A 159 -17.23 -16.57 2.12
N ARG A 160 -16.23 -15.72 1.89
CA ARG A 160 -15.73 -15.42 0.52
C ARG A 160 -15.07 -16.63 -0.12
N ILE A 161 -14.39 -17.49 0.67
CA ILE A 161 -13.83 -18.75 0.17
C ILE A 161 -14.95 -19.70 -0.21
N GLU A 162 -15.91 -19.92 0.70
CA GLU A 162 -17.06 -20.82 0.47
C GLU A 162 -17.91 -20.42 -0.74
N ASN A 163 -18.04 -19.09 -0.98
CA ASN A 163 -18.79 -18.55 -2.11
C ASN A 163 -17.93 -18.42 -3.39
N GLY A 164 -16.71 -18.94 -3.42
CA GLY A 164 -15.87 -19.06 -4.62
C GLY A 164 -15.19 -17.77 -5.09
N VAL A 165 -15.16 -16.70 -4.29
CA VAL A 165 -14.49 -15.45 -4.68
C VAL A 165 -12.98 -15.68 -4.96
N PHE A 166 -12.32 -16.53 -4.15
CA PHE A 166 -10.90 -16.81 -4.33
C PHE A 166 -10.62 -17.64 -5.59
N ASP A 167 -11.56 -18.49 -6.00
CA ASP A 167 -11.46 -19.25 -7.25
C ASP A 167 -11.52 -18.31 -8.46
N VAL A 168 -12.39 -17.29 -8.41
CA VAL A 168 -12.44 -16.24 -9.45
C VAL A 168 -11.13 -15.44 -9.52
N MET A 169 -10.48 -15.16 -8.38
CA MET A 169 -9.17 -14.49 -8.38
C MET A 169 -8.12 -15.32 -9.14
N ILE A 170 -8.10 -16.64 -8.90
CA ILE A 170 -7.19 -17.58 -9.59
C ILE A 170 -7.48 -17.57 -11.11
N GLU A 171 -8.74 -17.74 -11.49
CA GLU A 171 -9.17 -17.79 -12.90
C GLU A 171 -8.87 -16.46 -13.62
N ALA A 172 -9.06 -15.32 -12.97
CA ALA A 172 -8.71 -14.02 -13.52
C ALA A 172 -7.20 -13.88 -13.82
N LYS A 173 -6.35 -14.48 -12.96
CA LYS A 173 -4.90 -14.54 -13.18
C LYS A 173 -4.55 -15.52 -14.31
N GLU A 174 -5.15 -16.69 -14.36
CA GLU A 174 -4.91 -17.69 -15.42
C GLU A 174 -5.36 -17.22 -16.79
N THR A 175 -6.45 -16.44 -16.87
CA THR A 175 -6.96 -15.86 -18.12
C THR A 175 -6.25 -14.56 -18.53
N GLY A 176 -5.30 -14.07 -17.73
CA GLY A 176 -4.51 -12.89 -18.03
C GLY A 176 -5.21 -11.55 -17.82
N LYS A 177 -6.40 -11.53 -17.20
CA LYS A 177 -7.10 -10.30 -16.85
C LYS A 177 -6.39 -9.54 -15.73
N THR A 178 -5.63 -10.24 -14.90
CA THR A 178 -4.69 -9.67 -13.95
C THR A 178 -3.39 -10.46 -13.92
N ARG A 179 -2.26 -9.79 -13.73
CA ARG A 179 -0.96 -10.46 -13.61
C ARG A 179 -0.78 -11.09 -12.24
N TYR A 180 -1.22 -10.40 -11.20
CA TYR A 180 -1.08 -10.80 -9.81
C TYR A 180 -2.40 -10.65 -9.07
N ILE A 181 -2.54 -11.41 -7.98
CA ILE A 181 -3.70 -11.34 -7.10
C ILE A 181 -3.28 -11.06 -5.66
N GLY A 182 -4.14 -10.37 -4.92
CA GLY A 182 -3.85 -9.97 -3.55
C GLY A 182 -5.10 -9.84 -2.69
N PHE A 183 -4.87 -9.46 -1.45
CA PHE A 183 -5.94 -9.14 -0.51
C PHE A 183 -5.59 -7.93 0.34
N THR A 184 -6.60 -7.25 0.86
CA THR A 184 -6.42 -6.06 1.68
C THR A 184 -7.48 -5.91 2.75
N GLY A 185 -7.12 -5.24 3.83
CA GLY A 185 -8.01 -4.85 4.90
C GLY A 185 -7.31 -3.92 5.87
N HIS A 186 -8.08 -3.35 6.79
CA HIS A 186 -7.56 -2.42 7.78
C HIS A 186 -8.26 -2.51 9.13
N SER A 187 -9.33 -3.31 9.24
CA SER A 187 -10.12 -3.41 10.48
C SER A 187 -9.50 -4.39 11.47
N SER A 188 -9.03 -5.55 11.00
CA SER A 188 -8.56 -6.59 11.90
C SER A 188 -7.37 -7.37 11.33
N PRO A 189 -6.24 -7.47 12.05
CA PRO A 189 -5.13 -8.34 11.65
C PRO A 189 -5.53 -9.82 11.64
N HIS A 190 -6.54 -10.23 12.43
CA HIS A 190 -7.02 -11.61 12.46
C HIS A 190 -7.66 -12.04 11.13
N ALA A 191 -8.29 -11.11 10.39
CA ALA A 191 -8.78 -11.40 9.05
C ALA A 191 -7.62 -11.75 8.10
N HIS A 192 -6.52 -11.00 8.16
CA HIS A 192 -5.33 -11.25 7.34
C HIS A 192 -4.66 -12.57 7.73
N GLN A 193 -4.52 -12.84 9.03
CA GLN A 193 -4.03 -14.14 9.51
C GLN A 193 -4.89 -15.29 8.99
N ARG A 194 -6.23 -15.11 8.99
CA ARG A 194 -7.17 -16.13 8.46
C ARG A 194 -6.96 -16.40 6.98
N VAL A 195 -6.75 -15.37 6.15
CA VAL A 195 -6.38 -15.54 4.74
C VAL A 195 -5.11 -16.37 4.62
N LEU A 196 -4.06 -16.00 5.36
CA LEU A 196 -2.76 -16.68 5.32
C LEU A 196 -2.81 -18.12 5.87
N GLU A 197 -3.73 -18.42 6.80
CA GLU A 197 -3.98 -19.78 7.28
C GLU A 197 -4.66 -20.66 6.23
N LYS A 198 -5.55 -20.08 5.43
CA LYS A 198 -6.40 -20.81 4.49
C LYS A 198 -5.74 -21.07 3.15
N THR A 199 -4.84 -20.18 2.71
CA THR A 199 -4.28 -20.26 1.35
C THR A 199 -2.93 -19.57 1.23
N ASP A 200 -2.19 -19.91 0.16
CA ASP A 200 -0.94 -19.24 -0.25
C ASP A 200 -1.00 -18.70 -1.70
N ILE A 201 -2.21 -18.60 -2.28
CA ILE A 201 -2.42 -18.16 -3.67
C ILE A 201 -2.01 -16.71 -3.94
N PHE A 202 -2.04 -15.85 -2.92
CA PHE A 202 -1.87 -14.41 -3.08
C PHE A 202 -0.42 -13.99 -3.22
N ASP A 203 -0.17 -13.12 -4.19
CA ASP A 203 1.14 -12.53 -4.50
C ASP A 203 1.43 -11.28 -3.65
N ALA A 204 0.38 -10.59 -3.18
CA ALA A 204 0.48 -9.34 -2.44
C ALA A 204 -0.57 -9.22 -1.32
N CYS A 205 -0.22 -8.43 -0.30
CA CYS A 205 -1.11 -8.04 0.79
C CYS A 205 -0.98 -6.54 1.06
N GLN A 206 -2.11 -5.82 1.08
CA GLN A 206 -2.16 -4.42 1.46
C GLN A 206 -2.78 -4.26 2.85
N LEU A 207 -2.08 -3.57 3.75
CA LEU A 207 -2.46 -3.46 5.15
C LEU A 207 -2.07 -2.11 5.77
N SER A 208 -2.74 -1.76 6.88
CA SER A 208 -2.42 -0.54 7.62
C SER A 208 -1.06 -0.65 8.28
N MET A 209 -0.23 0.37 8.10
CA MET A 209 1.09 0.47 8.70
C MET A 209 1.36 1.90 9.11
N ASN A 210 1.45 2.15 10.41
CA ASN A 210 1.79 3.46 10.97
C ASN A 210 2.36 3.32 12.39
N LEU A 211 2.78 4.42 12.99
CA LEU A 211 3.40 4.45 14.30
C LEU A 211 2.49 3.93 15.45
N ALA A 212 1.18 4.18 15.37
CA ALA A 212 0.22 3.74 16.39
C ALA A 212 -0.13 2.25 16.26
N ASP A 213 -0.01 1.68 15.04
CA ASP A 213 -0.33 0.28 14.76
C ASP A 213 0.38 -0.68 15.71
N VAL A 214 1.65 -0.42 16.01
CA VAL A 214 2.50 -1.30 16.84
C VAL A 214 1.92 -1.52 18.24
N SER A 215 1.16 -0.56 18.76
CA SER A 215 0.64 -0.59 20.12
C SER A 215 -0.82 -1.04 20.24
N TYR A 216 -1.54 -1.19 19.10
CA TYR A 216 -2.95 -1.60 19.11
C TYR A 216 -3.32 -2.42 17.89
N GLU A 217 -3.82 -3.68 18.08
CA GLU A 217 -4.25 -4.60 17.02
C GLU A 217 -3.30 -4.53 15.81
N SER A 218 -2.03 -4.82 16.07
CA SER A 218 -0.93 -4.56 15.16
C SER A 218 -0.94 -5.49 13.94
N PHE A 219 -1.01 -4.91 12.75
CA PHE A 219 -0.72 -5.61 11.50
C PHE A 219 0.78 -5.83 11.33
N ILE A 220 1.60 -4.86 11.74
CA ILE A 220 3.06 -4.94 11.64
C ILE A 220 3.58 -6.15 12.41
N GLU A 221 3.14 -6.37 13.64
CA GLU A 221 3.63 -7.47 14.47
C GLU A 221 3.01 -8.83 14.15
N ARG A 222 1.72 -8.85 13.74
CA ARG A 222 0.97 -10.10 13.61
C ARG A 222 0.90 -10.66 12.19
N VAL A 223 1.04 -9.80 11.16
CA VAL A 223 0.82 -10.18 9.76
C VAL A 223 2.11 -10.10 8.95
N VAL A 224 2.84 -8.98 9.06
CA VAL A 224 4.05 -8.74 8.25
C VAL A 224 5.10 -9.85 8.34
N PRO A 225 5.40 -10.48 9.50
CA PRO A 225 6.37 -11.58 9.57
C PRO A 225 6.05 -12.74 8.64
N THR A 226 4.77 -13.16 8.61
CA THR A 226 4.33 -14.25 7.73
C THR A 226 4.38 -13.86 6.26
N LEU A 227 4.07 -12.60 5.92
CA LEU A 227 4.19 -12.10 4.55
C LEU A 227 5.64 -12.15 4.07
N VAL A 228 6.58 -11.71 4.91
CA VAL A 228 8.02 -11.74 4.61
C VAL A 228 8.53 -13.18 4.47
N GLU A 229 8.17 -14.07 5.39
CA GLU A 229 8.54 -15.49 5.35
C GLU A 229 8.08 -16.16 4.05
N ARG A 230 6.85 -15.87 3.61
CA ARG A 230 6.26 -16.42 2.38
C ARG A 230 6.62 -15.64 1.12
N ASN A 231 7.45 -14.60 1.25
CA ASN A 231 7.84 -13.71 0.14
C ASN A 231 6.62 -13.13 -0.61
N ILE A 232 5.58 -12.73 0.13
CA ILE A 232 4.40 -12.02 -0.37
C ILE A 232 4.70 -10.52 -0.40
N GLY A 233 4.34 -9.83 -1.49
CA GLY A 233 4.56 -8.38 -1.63
C GLY A 233 3.77 -7.59 -0.58
N VAL A 234 4.45 -6.75 0.20
CA VAL A 234 3.83 -5.94 1.26
C VAL A 234 3.53 -4.54 0.75
N ILE A 235 2.26 -4.17 0.73
CA ILE A 235 1.80 -2.82 0.39
C ILE A 235 1.35 -2.13 1.67
N GLY A 236 2.11 -1.13 2.12
CA GLY A 236 1.72 -0.30 3.26
C GLY A 236 0.66 0.72 2.85
N MET A 237 -0.27 1.00 3.75
CA MET A 237 -1.20 2.12 3.61
C MET A 237 -1.45 2.78 4.98
N LYS A 238 -2.07 3.97 4.98
CA LYS A 238 -2.47 4.68 6.20
C LYS A 238 -1.29 5.07 7.11
N ALA A 239 -0.12 5.42 6.52
CA ALA A 239 1.04 5.90 7.27
C ALA A 239 0.72 7.08 8.21
N LEU A 240 -0.30 7.88 7.86
CA LEU A 240 -0.80 9.01 8.64
C LEU A 240 -2.13 8.68 9.36
N ALA A 241 -2.40 7.40 9.62
CA ALA A 241 -3.62 6.91 10.26
C ALA A 241 -4.90 7.45 9.59
N ASN A 242 -4.92 7.54 8.25
CA ASN A 242 -6.06 8.05 7.47
C ASN A 242 -6.53 9.45 7.91
N GLY A 243 -5.62 10.34 8.25
CA GLY A 243 -5.91 11.67 8.79
C GLY A 243 -6.09 11.71 10.32
N GLY A 244 -6.13 10.56 10.99
CA GLY A 244 -6.25 10.48 12.45
C GLY A 244 -5.12 11.22 13.17
N PHE A 245 -3.92 11.20 12.64
CA PHE A 245 -2.78 11.95 13.16
C PHE A 245 -2.96 13.49 13.11
N PHE A 246 -3.88 13.98 12.31
CA PHE A 246 -4.21 15.41 12.23
C PHE A 246 -5.40 15.81 13.11
N GLY A 247 -5.92 14.88 13.92
CA GLY A 247 -7.13 15.09 14.69
C GLY A 247 -8.40 15.07 13.85
N GLY A 248 -8.30 14.57 12.60
CA GLY A 248 -9.44 14.41 11.70
C GLY A 248 -10.31 13.20 12.06
N THR A 249 -11.55 13.28 11.63
CA THR A 249 -12.49 12.17 11.59
C THR A 249 -12.34 11.38 10.28
N GLN A 250 -13.26 10.46 9.99
CA GLN A 250 -13.26 9.70 8.72
C GLN A 250 -12.92 10.56 7.51
N HIS A 251 -11.90 10.15 6.74
CA HIS A 251 -11.41 10.87 5.56
C HIS A 251 -10.98 12.31 5.86
N GLY A 252 -10.43 12.54 7.07
CA GLY A 252 -10.01 13.86 7.50
C GLY A 252 -8.96 14.45 6.56
N ARG A 253 -9.37 15.50 5.84
CA ARG A 253 -8.46 16.35 5.08
C ARG A 253 -7.70 17.22 6.06
N HIS A 254 -6.41 17.37 5.85
CA HIS A 254 -5.61 18.28 6.64
C HIS A 254 -5.43 19.61 5.89
N GLY A 255 -5.48 20.72 6.62
CA GLY A 255 -5.20 22.03 6.08
C GLY A 255 -3.70 22.24 5.75
N PRO A 256 -3.32 23.45 5.32
CA PRO A 256 -1.96 23.74 4.86
C PRO A 256 -0.86 23.55 5.91
N ASN A 257 -1.20 23.49 7.20
CA ASN A 257 -0.26 23.25 8.29
C ASN A 257 -0.76 22.10 9.18
N PRO A 258 -0.70 20.84 8.71
CA PRO A 258 -1.19 19.71 9.47
C PRO A 258 -0.35 19.47 10.72
N LYS A 259 -1.03 19.18 11.85
CA LYS A 259 -0.39 18.79 13.10
C LYS A 259 -0.49 17.29 13.26
N VAL A 260 0.64 16.62 13.21
CA VAL A 260 0.70 15.17 13.36
C VAL A 260 0.74 14.80 14.85
N VAL A 261 -0.24 14.08 15.32
CA VAL A 261 -0.46 13.48 16.67
C VAL A 261 -0.02 14.43 17.78
N PRO A 262 -0.76 15.38 18.14
CA PRO A 262 -0.60 16.79 17.91
C PRO A 262 0.84 17.26 18.20
N ASN A 263 1.58 17.62 17.17
CA ASN A 263 2.98 18.14 17.20
C ASN A 263 4.05 17.15 17.73
N ARG A 264 3.78 15.83 17.78
CA ARG A 264 4.74 14.83 18.30
C ARG A 264 5.63 14.25 17.22
N VAL A 265 5.09 14.08 16.01
CA VAL A 265 5.74 13.43 14.88
C VAL A 265 5.49 14.22 13.61
N SER A 266 6.50 14.38 12.77
CA SER A 266 6.36 15.00 11.45
C SER A 266 5.82 14.00 10.42
N ILE A 267 5.30 14.51 9.29
CA ILE A 267 4.90 13.69 8.14
C ILE A 267 6.07 12.85 7.65
N SER A 268 7.26 13.47 7.55
CA SER A 268 8.48 12.78 7.14
C SER A 268 8.85 11.62 8.08
N GLU A 269 8.80 11.83 9.40
CA GLU A 269 9.03 10.75 10.38
C GLU A 269 8.02 9.61 10.24
N ALA A 270 6.73 9.91 10.10
CA ALA A 270 5.68 8.90 9.96
C ALA A 270 5.81 8.07 8.68
N VAL A 271 6.13 8.71 7.56
CA VAL A 271 6.31 8.03 6.26
C VAL A 271 7.62 7.23 6.24
N ARG A 272 8.73 7.80 6.72
CA ARG A 272 10.02 7.12 6.82
C ARG A 272 9.96 5.91 7.75
N PHE A 273 9.17 5.97 8.83
CA PHE A 273 8.92 4.82 9.70
C PHE A 273 8.40 3.63 8.90
N VAL A 274 7.36 3.82 8.09
CA VAL A 274 6.79 2.75 7.28
C VAL A 274 7.79 2.24 6.24
N TRP A 275 8.52 3.12 5.57
CA TRP A 275 9.56 2.71 4.61
C TRP A 275 10.77 2.01 5.26
N SER A 276 10.96 2.16 6.56
CA SER A 276 12.00 1.44 7.32
C SER A 276 11.57 0.04 7.78
N LEU A 277 10.34 -0.37 7.44
CA LEU A 277 9.82 -1.72 7.60
C LEU A 277 9.94 -2.50 6.27
N PRO A 278 9.76 -3.83 6.26
CA PRO A 278 9.83 -4.65 5.05
C PRO A 278 8.58 -4.45 4.15
N VAL A 279 8.43 -3.24 3.64
CA VAL A 279 7.36 -2.83 2.73
C VAL A 279 7.90 -2.66 1.32
N SER A 280 7.19 -3.17 0.32
CA SER A 280 7.56 -3.01 -1.09
C SER A 280 7.18 -1.62 -1.61
N THR A 281 5.98 -1.16 -1.28
CA THR A 281 5.50 0.17 -1.64
C THR A 281 4.56 0.72 -0.57
N LEU A 282 4.49 2.04 -0.45
CA LEU A 282 3.55 2.74 0.43
C LEU A 282 2.54 3.52 -0.42
N VAL A 283 1.28 3.15 -0.32
CA VAL A 283 0.16 3.90 -0.92
C VAL A 283 -0.13 5.14 -0.09
N THR A 284 -0.01 6.30 -0.71
CA THR A 284 -0.39 7.59 -0.12
C THR A 284 -1.60 8.19 -0.84
N GLY A 285 -2.47 8.86 -0.08
CA GLY A 285 -3.63 9.58 -0.63
C GLY A 285 -3.40 11.09 -0.49
N PRO A 286 -2.81 11.76 -1.50
CA PRO A 286 -2.66 13.21 -1.49
C PRO A 286 -4.01 13.89 -1.80
N ASP A 287 -4.29 15.03 -1.17
CA ASP A 287 -5.46 15.85 -1.51
C ASP A 287 -5.20 16.77 -2.73
N ASN A 288 -3.95 16.92 -3.14
CA ASN A 288 -3.52 17.75 -4.26
C ASN A 288 -2.08 17.42 -4.68
N ALA A 289 -1.64 18.02 -5.79
CA ALA A 289 -0.30 17.84 -6.35
C ALA A 289 0.83 18.27 -5.40
N ASP A 290 0.65 19.31 -4.60
CA ASP A 290 1.68 19.78 -3.66
C ASP A 290 1.96 18.76 -2.56
N GLN A 291 0.91 18.09 -2.04
CA GLN A 291 1.06 16.98 -1.09
C GLN A 291 1.70 15.75 -1.75
N MET A 292 1.43 15.51 -3.04
CA MET A 292 2.11 14.45 -3.78
C MET A 292 3.61 14.76 -3.90
N GLN A 293 3.96 15.98 -4.28
CA GLN A 293 5.35 16.45 -4.37
C GLN A 293 6.09 16.33 -3.03
N GLU A 294 5.43 16.69 -1.92
CA GLU A 294 6.01 16.51 -0.58
C GLU A 294 6.43 15.05 -0.31
N LYS A 295 5.58 14.06 -0.66
CA LYS A 295 5.90 12.64 -0.47
C LYS A 295 7.01 12.17 -1.42
N ILE A 296 7.03 12.68 -2.64
CA ILE A 296 8.12 12.44 -3.61
C ILE A 296 9.45 12.96 -3.06
N ASP A 297 9.48 14.16 -2.50
CA ASP A 297 10.70 14.77 -1.95
C ASP A 297 11.21 13.96 -0.72
N ILE A 298 10.31 13.49 0.13
CA ILE A 298 10.67 12.60 1.24
C ILE A 298 11.24 11.27 0.70
N ALA A 299 10.65 10.70 -0.36
CA ALA A 299 11.11 9.46 -0.96
C ALA A 299 12.49 9.59 -1.62
N LYS A 300 12.73 10.68 -2.35
CA LYS A 300 14.04 10.99 -2.97
C LYS A 300 15.17 11.11 -1.94
N ASN A 301 14.85 11.60 -0.76
CA ASN A 301 15.80 11.81 0.34
C ASN A 301 15.69 10.74 1.43
N PHE A 302 15.09 9.59 1.11
CA PHE A 302 14.85 8.55 2.10
C PHE A 302 16.16 7.94 2.61
N THR A 303 16.29 7.94 3.92
CA THR A 303 17.28 7.16 4.66
C THR A 303 16.55 6.28 5.66
N GLY A 304 16.91 5.00 5.74
CA GLY A 304 16.33 4.06 6.69
C GLY A 304 16.52 4.52 8.14
N MET A 305 15.57 4.18 9.01
CA MET A 305 15.66 4.43 10.43
C MET A 305 16.27 3.24 11.16
N ALA A 306 17.19 3.52 12.08
CA ALA A 306 17.69 2.51 13.02
C ALA A 306 16.57 2.07 13.99
N ASP A 307 16.75 0.90 14.61
CA ASP A 307 15.76 0.31 15.52
C ASP A 307 15.43 1.22 16.70
N ASP A 308 16.43 1.86 17.26
CA ASP A 308 16.27 2.79 18.38
C ASP A 308 15.56 4.09 17.96
N GLU A 309 15.75 4.55 16.74
CA GLU A 309 15.02 5.69 16.18
C GLU A 309 13.53 5.33 16.01
N ARG A 310 13.23 4.15 15.43
CA ARG A 310 11.84 3.67 15.29
C ARG A 310 11.16 3.51 16.65
N GLN A 311 11.87 2.92 17.62
CA GLN A 311 11.32 2.71 18.96
C GLN A 311 10.99 4.03 19.65
N LYS A 312 11.86 5.03 19.58
CA LYS A 312 11.60 6.37 20.12
C LYS A 312 10.37 7.05 19.49
N LEU A 313 10.13 6.84 18.18
CA LEU A 313 8.94 7.37 17.52
C LEU A 313 7.66 6.66 17.99
N ILE A 314 7.70 5.34 18.17
CA ILE A 314 6.57 4.57 18.72
C ILE A 314 6.23 5.09 20.12
N GLU A 315 7.20 5.24 20.99
CA GLU A 315 7.03 5.75 22.37
C GLU A 315 6.41 7.15 22.42
N LYS A 316 6.64 7.99 21.40
CA LYS A 316 6.00 9.33 21.32
C LYS A 316 4.49 9.27 21.12
N VAL A 317 3.94 8.16 20.62
CA VAL A 317 2.53 8.06 20.20
C VAL A 317 1.78 6.86 20.80
N GLU A 318 2.44 5.97 21.55
CA GLU A 318 1.83 4.74 22.06
C GLU A 318 0.61 4.99 22.97
N ASP A 319 0.60 6.09 23.71
CA ASP A 319 -0.51 6.51 24.57
C ASP A 319 -1.75 6.94 23.77
N MET A 320 -1.62 7.15 22.47
CA MET A 320 -2.69 7.53 21.55
C MET A 320 -3.15 6.38 20.66
N ALA A 321 -2.50 5.21 20.75
CA ALA A 321 -2.87 4.03 19.97
C ALA A 321 -4.30 3.57 20.32
N GLY A 322 -5.03 3.14 19.31
CA GLY A 322 -6.42 2.68 19.46
C GLY A 322 -7.37 3.38 18.53
N THR A 323 -8.66 3.07 18.65
CA THR A 323 -9.70 3.48 17.70
C THR A 323 -9.94 5.00 17.63
N THR A 324 -9.43 5.79 18.58
CA THR A 324 -9.50 7.25 18.48
C THR A 324 -8.64 7.79 17.34
N VAL A 325 -7.47 7.22 17.12
CA VAL A 325 -6.55 7.58 16.03
C VAL A 325 -6.76 6.66 14.84
N GLU A 326 -6.80 5.35 15.08
CA GLU A 326 -7.01 4.33 14.06
C GLU A 326 -8.48 3.89 13.99
N PHE A 327 -9.39 4.86 13.78
CA PHE A 327 -10.85 4.64 13.78
C PHE A 327 -11.30 3.52 12.81
N TYR A 328 -10.53 3.19 11.82
CA TYR A 328 -10.79 2.10 10.86
C TYR A 328 -10.57 0.70 11.46
N LYS A 329 -10.03 0.60 12.67
CA LYS A 329 -9.91 -0.64 13.47
C LYS A 329 -11.08 -0.83 14.46
N ALA A 330 -12.09 0.08 14.43
CA ALA A 330 -13.27 0.00 15.30
C ALA A 330 -14.25 -1.09 14.87
#